data_fc72f96e23e121efce7d167377755f58
#
_entry.id   fc72f96e23e121efce7d167377755f58
#
_cell.length_a   1.000
_cell.length_b   1.000
_cell.length_c   1.000
_cell.angle_alpha   90.00
_cell.angle_beta   90.00
_cell.angle_gamma   90.00
#
_symmetry.space_group_name_H-M   'P 1'
#
loop_
_entity.id
_entity.type
_entity.pdbx_description
1 polymer ?
#
loop_
_entity_poly.entity_id
_entity_poly.type
_entity_poly.pdbx_seq_one_letter_code
_entity_poly.pdbx_strand_id
1 'polypeptide(L)'
;INEILQEDPLDYLFIDEAGQVSLADTMAIATTCKNLILIGDQMQLAQPMQGLHEGCADKSSLEFVLEDNDTIPKSQGVFLDKTRRLNKRICKYISDSFYDSRLTPHEVTNSRKVNLGLNNIGDEGIFYIPVNHSGCSQKSEEESKIIENLYSKIIKTKFQHEKGDGELSIEDIVAIAPYNVQRNLLYQNLSKKYSNAVRTA
;
A
#
# COMPACT_ATOMS: atom_id res chain seq x y z
N ILE A 1 -15.02 4.64 -29.37
CA ILE A 1 -13.80 5.40 -29.03
C ILE A 1 -12.63 4.88 -29.86
N ASN A 2 -12.35 3.57 -29.88
CA ASN A 2 -11.21 3.02 -30.61
C ASN A 2 -11.26 3.28 -32.13
N GLU A 3 -12.42 3.22 -32.79
CA GLU A 3 -12.55 3.49 -34.21
C GLU A 3 -12.18 4.94 -34.56
N ILE A 4 -12.59 5.92 -33.74
CA ILE A 4 -12.28 7.32 -33.95
C ILE A 4 -10.78 7.61 -33.72
N LEU A 5 -10.19 7.01 -32.69
CA LEU A 5 -8.78 7.23 -32.35
C LEU A 5 -7.79 6.43 -33.23
N GLN A 6 -8.26 5.45 -33.99
CA GLN A 6 -7.43 4.78 -34.99
C GLN A 6 -7.15 5.67 -36.22
N GLU A 7 -8.07 6.56 -36.58
CA GLU A 7 -7.88 7.52 -37.67
C GLU A 7 -7.04 8.74 -37.24
N ASP A 8 -7.14 9.15 -35.96
CA ASP A 8 -6.35 10.25 -35.39
C ASP A 8 -5.86 9.87 -33.98
N PRO A 9 -4.76 9.08 -33.88
CA PRO A 9 -4.28 8.59 -32.62
C PRO A 9 -3.69 9.71 -31.73
N LEU A 10 -3.89 9.58 -30.42
CA LEU A 10 -3.32 10.46 -29.41
C LEU A 10 -1.78 10.47 -29.49
N ASP A 11 -1.17 11.62 -29.29
CA ASP A 11 0.29 11.70 -29.24
C ASP A 11 0.86 10.95 -28.03
N TYR A 12 0.19 11.05 -26.87
CA TYR A 12 0.57 10.37 -25.63
C TYR A 12 -0.65 9.83 -24.89
N LEU A 13 -0.53 8.62 -24.36
CA LEU A 13 -1.47 8.02 -23.41
C LEU A 13 -0.72 7.69 -22.11
N PHE A 14 -1.23 8.20 -21.00
CA PHE A 14 -0.70 7.94 -19.67
C PHE A 14 -1.60 6.93 -18.97
N ILE A 15 -1.01 5.85 -18.43
CA ILE A 15 -1.71 4.87 -17.58
C ILE A 15 -1.14 5.00 -16.19
N ASP A 16 -1.95 5.51 -15.26
CA ASP A 16 -1.61 5.55 -13.84
C ASP A 16 -1.98 4.24 -13.17
N GLU A 17 -1.29 3.89 -12.08
CA GLU A 17 -1.41 2.59 -11.39
C GLU A 17 -1.23 1.38 -12.33
N ALA A 18 -0.30 1.50 -13.30
CA ALA A 18 -0.09 0.50 -14.34
C ALA A 18 0.37 -0.88 -13.82
N GLY A 19 0.82 -0.98 -12.57
CA GLY A 19 1.04 -2.24 -11.84
C GLY A 19 -0.25 -3.00 -11.52
N GLN A 20 -1.42 -2.34 -11.63
CA GLN A 20 -2.74 -2.92 -11.40
C GLN A 20 -3.57 -3.04 -12.70
N VAL A 21 -3.04 -2.63 -13.84
CA VAL A 21 -3.72 -2.74 -15.13
C VAL A 21 -3.18 -3.95 -15.89
N SER A 22 -4.07 -4.84 -16.32
CA SER A 22 -3.68 -6.05 -17.03
C SER A 22 -2.99 -5.71 -18.36
N LEU A 23 -2.08 -6.57 -18.79
CA LEU A 23 -1.45 -6.43 -20.11
C LEU A 23 -2.50 -6.42 -21.23
N ALA A 24 -3.54 -7.24 -21.11
CA ALA A 24 -4.61 -7.31 -22.10
C ALA A 24 -5.37 -5.99 -22.25
N ASP A 25 -5.74 -5.36 -21.12
CA ASP A 25 -6.41 -4.05 -21.12
C ASP A 25 -5.50 -2.97 -21.68
N THR A 26 -4.22 -2.98 -21.30
CA THR A 26 -3.22 -2.05 -21.82
C THR A 26 -3.07 -2.17 -23.33
N MET A 27 -2.98 -3.40 -23.86
CA MET A 27 -2.88 -3.65 -25.31
C MET A 27 -4.12 -3.20 -26.06
N ALA A 28 -5.31 -3.38 -25.47
CA ALA A 28 -6.56 -2.93 -26.08
C ALA A 28 -6.61 -1.39 -26.29
N ILE A 29 -6.08 -0.64 -25.33
CA ILE A 29 -6.09 0.84 -25.42
C ILE A 29 -4.81 1.41 -26.08
N ALA A 30 -3.71 0.69 -26.11
CA ALA A 30 -2.45 1.14 -26.71
C ALA A 30 -2.56 1.41 -28.21
N THR A 31 -3.51 0.78 -28.90
CA THR A 31 -3.79 1.03 -30.32
C THR A 31 -4.33 2.45 -30.61
N THR A 32 -4.71 3.19 -29.58
CA THR A 32 -5.26 4.53 -29.69
C THR A 32 -4.23 5.66 -29.57
N CYS A 33 -2.96 5.32 -29.39
CA CYS A 33 -1.91 6.32 -29.16
C CYS A 33 -0.60 5.97 -29.91
N LYS A 34 0.21 7.02 -30.15
CA LYS A 34 1.56 6.89 -30.72
C LYS A 34 2.60 6.52 -29.66
N ASN A 35 2.42 7.04 -28.43
CA ASN A 35 3.33 6.83 -27.30
C ASN A 35 2.54 6.47 -26.05
N LEU A 36 2.99 5.43 -25.37
CA LEU A 36 2.39 4.95 -24.13
C LEU A 36 3.35 5.23 -22.96
N ILE A 37 2.86 5.85 -21.89
CA ILE A 37 3.60 6.12 -20.67
C ILE A 37 2.91 5.38 -19.52
N LEU A 38 3.62 4.44 -18.92
CA LEU A 38 3.17 3.66 -17.78
C LEU A 38 3.70 4.31 -16.49
N ILE A 39 2.81 4.61 -15.56
CA ILE A 39 3.12 5.16 -14.24
C ILE A 39 2.57 4.19 -13.22
N GLY A 40 3.37 3.81 -12.23
CA GLY A 40 2.89 2.89 -11.19
C GLY A 40 4.04 2.20 -10.46
N ASP A 41 3.68 1.15 -9.75
CA ASP A 41 4.58 0.40 -8.89
C ASP A 41 4.20 -1.09 -8.95
N GLN A 42 5.07 -1.91 -9.54
CA GLN A 42 4.84 -3.34 -9.69
C GLN A 42 4.99 -4.13 -8.38
N MET A 43 5.60 -3.52 -7.34
CA MET A 43 5.76 -4.16 -6.03
C MET A 43 4.55 -3.94 -5.11
N GLN A 44 3.54 -3.18 -5.56
CA GLN A 44 2.25 -3.08 -4.88
C GLN A 44 1.35 -4.27 -5.22
N LEU A 45 0.23 -4.39 -4.50
CA LEU A 45 -0.72 -5.48 -4.72
C LEU A 45 -1.20 -5.48 -6.17
N ALA A 46 -1.03 -6.63 -6.83
CA ALA A 46 -1.55 -6.86 -8.16
C ALA A 46 -3.09 -6.85 -8.17
N GLN A 47 -3.68 -6.63 -9.34
CA GLN A 47 -5.12 -6.74 -9.52
C GLN A 47 -5.56 -8.16 -9.20
N PRO A 48 -6.63 -8.36 -8.40
CA PRO A 48 -7.17 -9.69 -8.16
C PRO A 48 -7.65 -10.34 -9.48
N MET A 49 -7.04 -11.46 -9.84
CA MET A 49 -7.41 -12.21 -11.04
C MET A 49 -8.33 -13.36 -10.69
N GLN A 50 -9.37 -13.56 -11.49
CA GLN A 50 -10.27 -14.72 -11.38
C GLN A 50 -9.86 -15.77 -12.41
N GLY A 51 -9.13 -16.77 -11.97
CA GLY A 51 -8.68 -17.89 -12.81
C GLY A 51 -7.21 -17.81 -13.23
N LEU A 52 -6.74 -18.86 -13.86
CA LEU A 52 -5.41 -18.95 -14.45
C LEU A 52 -5.50 -18.60 -15.93
N HIS A 53 -4.59 -17.77 -16.39
CA HIS A 53 -4.48 -17.39 -17.80
C HIS A 53 -3.17 -17.93 -18.36
N GLU A 54 -3.21 -18.40 -19.62
CA GLU A 54 -2.00 -18.88 -20.30
C GLU A 54 -1.10 -17.70 -20.74
N GLY A 55 0.21 -17.94 -20.74
CA GLY A 55 1.21 -16.96 -21.17
C GLY A 55 1.39 -15.79 -20.20
N CYS A 56 1.41 -14.56 -20.73
CA CYS A 56 1.61 -13.34 -19.97
C CYS A 56 0.31 -12.55 -19.70
N ALA A 57 -0.86 -13.14 -19.95
CA ALA A 57 -2.14 -12.44 -19.85
C ALA A 57 -2.54 -12.11 -18.40
N ASP A 58 -1.94 -12.81 -17.43
CA ASP A 58 -2.09 -12.59 -16.00
C ASP A 58 -1.16 -11.50 -15.44
N LYS A 59 -0.15 -11.08 -16.21
CA LYS A 59 0.77 -10.03 -15.80
C LYS A 59 0.14 -8.64 -15.91
N SER A 60 0.55 -7.73 -15.03
CA SER A 60 0.31 -6.32 -15.23
C SER A 60 1.20 -5.77 -16.36
N SER A 61 0.83 -4.62 -16.90
CA SER A 61 1.64 -3.96 -17.94
C SER A 61 3.03 -3.59 -17.45
N LEU A 62 3.18 -3.19 -16.18
CA LEU A 62 4.50 -2.90 -15.61
C LEU A 62 5.34 -4.17 -15.42
N GLU A 63 4.77 -5.24 -14.86
CA GLU A 63 5.47 -6.52 -14.73
C GLU A 63 5.96 -7.06 -16.07
N PHE A 64 5.15 -6.89 -17.13
CA PHE A 64 5.53 -7.31 -18.47
C PHE A 64 6.73 -6.52 -19.01
N VAL A 65 6.76 -5.20 -18.80
CA VAL A 65 7.83 -4.32 -19.30
C VAL A 65 9.10 -4.43 -18.47
N LEU A 66 8.96 -4.62 -17.16
CA LEU A 66 10.11 -4.69 -16.24
C LEU A 66 10.73 -6.08 -16.14
N GLU A 67 10.01 -7.12 -16.63
CA GLU A 67 10.47 -8.51 -16.58
C GLU A 67 10.88 -8.91 -15.13
N ASP A 68 12.15 -9.30 -14.93
CA ASP A 68 12.70 -9.73 -13.63
C ASP A 68 13.35 -8.59 -12.83
N ASN A 69 13.17 -7.32 -13.24
CA ASN A 69 13.75 -6.20 -12.52
C ASN A 69 12.82 -5.69 -11.41
N ASP A 70 13.31 -5.62 -10.19
CA ASP A 70 12.60 -5.02 -9.06
C ASP A 70 12.41 -3.51 -9.23
N THR A 71 13.34 -2.85 -9.92
CA THR A 71 13.26 -1.42 -10.21
C THR A 71 13.57 -1.12 -11.68
N ILE A 72 12.95 -0.07 -12.22
CA ILE A 72 13.11 0.31 -13.63
C ILE A 72 14.57 0.63 -13.98
N PRO A 73 15.14 0.00 -15.02
CA PRO A 73 16.45 0.36 -15.58
C PRO A 73 16.43 1.79 -16.15
N LYS A 74 17.57 2.49 -16.05
CA LYS A 74 17.70 3.87 -16.56
C LYS A 74 17.42 4.02 -18.06
N SER A 75 17.60 2.95 -18.83
CA SER A 75 17.33 2.91 -20.26
C SER A 75 15.86 2.83 -20.62
N GLN A 76 15.01 2.41 -19.67
CA GLN A 76 13.57 2.18 -19.90
C GLN A 76 12.69 3.25 -19.27
N GLY A 77 13.20 4.02 -18.30
CA GLY A 77 12.39 5.04 -17.66
C GLY A 77 13.03 5.70 -16.44
N VAL A 78 12.19 6.32 -15.63
CA VAL A 78 12.58 7.10 -14.45
C VAL A 78 12.07 6.43 -13.19
N PHE A 79 12.96 6.13 -12.26
CA PHE A 79 12.61 5.70 -10.91
C PHE A 79 12.42 6.92 -10.00
N LEU A 80 11.27 7.03 -9.36
CA LEU A 80 11.00 8.07 -8.39
C LEU A 80 11.60 7.67 -7.03
N ASP A 81 12.83 8.08 -6.81
CA ASP A 81 13.69 7.63 -5.70
C ASP A 81 13.37 8.25 -4.33
N LYS A 82 12.40 9.19 -4.24
CA LYS A 82 12.05 9.88 -2.99
C LYS A 82 10.60 9.70 -2.59
N THR A 83 10.39 9.03 -1.44
CA THR A 83 9.06 8.93 -0.83
C THR A 83 8.79 10.11 0.11
N ARG A 84 7.60 10.71 -0.03
CA ARG A 84 7.04 11.71 0.90
C ARG A 84 6.03 11.10 1.87
N ARG A 85 5.83 9.77 1.80
CA ARG A 85 4.87 9.03 2.64
C ARG A 85 5.55 8.34 3.81
N LEU A 86 6.68 7.67 3.57
CA LEU A 86 7.33 6.80 4.55
C LEU A 86 8.39 7.57 5.35
N ASN A 87 8.41 7.37 6.68
CA ASN A 87 9.51 7.85 7.51
C ASN A 87 10.77 7.01 7.27
N LYS A 88 11.90 7.47 7.81
CA LYS A 88 13.23 6.89 7.55
C LYS A 88 13.30 5.39 7.87
N ARG A 89 12.73 4.94 8.99
CA ARG A 89 12.83 3.52 9.42
C ARG A 89 12.00 2.61 8.55
N ILE A 90 10.76 3.02 8.25
CA ILE A 90 9.87 2.26 7.36
C ILE A 90 10.44 2.27 5.94
N CYS A 91 10.89 3.45 5.45
CA CYS A 91 11.47 3.58 4.12
C CYS A 91 12.69 2.69 3.93
N LYS A 92 13.60 2.61 4.92
CA LYS A 92 14.78 1.74 4.83
C LYS A 92 14.39 0.29 4.62
N TYR A 93 13.47 -0.24 5.44
CA TYR A 93 13.02 -1.63 5.31
C TYR A 93 12.39 -1.90 3.94
N ILE A 94 11.48 -1.04 3.51
CA ILE A 94 10.78 -1.18 2.22
C ILE A 94 11.77 -1.05 1.05
N SER A 95 12.70 -0.10 1.11
CA SER A 95 13.71 0.13 0.07
C SER A 95 14.63 -1.08 -0.10
N ASP A 96 15.13 -1.61 1.01
CA ASP A 96 16.05 -2.75 0.99
C ASP A 96 15.36 -4.06 0.58
N SER A 97 14.05 -4.18 0.84
CA SER A 97 13.30 -5.42 0.54
C SER A 97 12.69 -5.46 -0.86
N PHE A 98 12.39 -4.30 -1.47
CA PHE A 98 11.56 -4.24 -2.69
C PHE A 98 12.08 -3.30 -3.77
N TYR A 99 13.05 -2.43 -3.49
CA TYR A 99 13.47 -1.39 -4.44
C TYR A 99 14.98 -1.25 -4.57
N ASP A 100 15.72 -2.33 -4.47
CA ASP A 100 17.19 -2.36 -4.64
C ASP A 100 17.93 -1.31 -3.79
N SER A 101 17.41 -0.98 -2.61
CA SER A 101 17.90 0.11 -1.75
C SER A 101 17.92 1.50 -2.43
N ARG A 102 17.16 1.70 -3.51
CA ARG A 102 17.13 2.95 -4.28
C ARG A 102 16.15 3.98 -3.72
N LEU A 103 15.10 3.54 -2.98
CA LEU A 103 14.10 4.44 -2.42
C LEU A 103 14.64 5.14 -1.17
N THR A 104 14.53 6.45 -1.12
CA THR A 104 14.99 7.27 0.01
C THR A 104 13.84 8.13 0.59
N PRO A 105 13.81 8.41 1.91
CA PRO A 105 12.79 9.26 2.49
C PRO A 105 13.10 10.73 2.19
N HIS A 106 12.07 11.50 1.90
CA HIS A 106 12.19 12.96 1.85
C HIS A 106 12.32 13.50 3.29
N GLU A 107 13.12 14.54 3.50
CA GLU A 107 13.41 15.14 4.82
C GLU A 107 12.15 15.50 5.60
N VAL A 108 11.10 15.93 4.93
CA VAL A 108 9.81 16.27 5.53
C VAL A 108 9.21 15.13 6.37
N THR A 109 9.56 13.87 6.07
CA THR A 109 9.03 12.70 6.78
C THR A 109 9.78 12.37 8.08
N ASN A 110 10.91 13.03 8.35
CA ASN A 110 11.73 12.78 9.55
C ASN A 110 11.04 13.19 10.86
N SER A 111 10.09 14.12 10.78
CA SER A 111 9.31 14.58 11.95
C SER A 111 8.16 13.64 12.33
N ARG A 112 7.82 12.66 11.47
CA ARG A 112 6.67 11.78 11.70
C ARG A 112 6.97 10.71 12.72
N LYS A 113 6.55 10.93 13.96
CA LYS A 113 6.75 10.05 15.11
C LYS A 113 5.52 10.00 15.98
N VAL A 114 5.29 8.87 16.63
CA VAL A 114 4.23 8.68 17.60
C VAL A 114 4.86 8.22 18.91
N ASN A 115 4.73 9.01 19.97
CA ASN A 115 5.26 8.64 21.28
C ASN A 115 4.33 7.62 21.96
N LEU A 116 4.46 6.36 21.61
CA LEU A 116 3.58 5.31 22.10
C LEU A 116 3.77 5.00 23.58
N GLY A 117 4.96 5.25 24.15
CA GLY A 117 5.27 4.95 25.55
C GLY A 117 5.11 3.46 25.89
N LEU A 118 5.16 2.58 24.90
CA LEU A 118 4.99 1.14 25.08
C LEU A 118 6.36 0.47 25.17
N ASN A 119 6.56 -0.35 26.22
CA ASN A 119 7.74 -1.19 26.31
C ASN A 119 7.80 -2.09 25.07
N ASN A 120 8.94 -2.13 24.38
CA ASN A 120 9.22 -2.92 23.19
C ASN A 120 8.60 -2.42 21.86
N ILE A 121 7.89 -1.32 21.84
CA ILE A 121 7.40 -0.66 20.62
C ILE A 121 7.98 0.75 20.60
N GLY A 122 8.75 1.07 19.57
CA GLY A 122 9.33 2.42 19.42
C GLY A 122 8.35 3.45 18.87
N ASP A 123 8.82 4.67 18.72
CA ASP A 123 8.02 5.82 18.27
C ASP A 123 7.78 5.83 16.75
N GLU A 124 8.47 4.99 16.02
CA GLU A 124 8.39 4.88 14.56
C GLU A 124 8.89 3.51 14.10
N GLY A 125 8.37 3.01 12.99
CA GLY A 125 8.84 1.78 12.35
C GLY A 125 7.74 0.75 12.08
N ILE A 126 8.16 -0.47 11.81
CA ILE A 126 7.30 -1.65 11.63
C ILE A 126 7.54 -2.56 12.81
N PHE A 127 6.46 -3.01 13.44
CA PHE A 127 6.52 -3.88 14.63
C PHE A 127 5.70 -5.14 14.38
N TYR A 128 6.29 -6.29 14.65
CA TYR A 128 5.61 -7.56 14.62
C TYR A 128 5.17 -7.94 16.04
N ILE A 129 3.89 -8.23 16.22
CA ILE A 129 3.30 -8.65 17.49
C ILE A 129 2.76 -10.07 17.31
N PRO A 130 3.45 -11.09 17.81
CA PRO A 130 2.99 -12.46 17.68
C PRO A 130 1.73 -12.69 18.52
N VAL A 131 0.75 -13.38 17.95
CA VAL A 131 -0.49 -13.77 18.62
C VAL A 131 -0.61 -15.28 18.60
N ASN A 132 -0.69 -15.88 19.77
CA ASN A 132 -0.94 -17.31 19.88
C ASN A 132 -2.42 -17.58 19.68
N HIS A 133 -2.75 -18.31 18.63
CA HIS A 133 -4.11 -18.76 18.31
C HIS A 133 -4.09 -20.19 17.77
N SER A 134 -5.21 -20.88 17.84
CA SER A 134 -5.36 -22.24 17.34
C SER A 134 -6.72 -22.39 16.63
N GLY A 135 -6.71 -23.12 15.49
CA GLY A 135 -7.94 -23.39 14.73
C GLY A 135 -8.54 -22.20 13.99
N CYS A 136 -7.82 -21.09 13.88
CA CYS A 136 -8.28 -19.89 13.13
C CYS A 136 -7.90 -20.02 11.67
N SER A 137 -8.85 -19.69 10.75
CA SER A 137 -8.59 -19.63 9.32
C SER A 137 -8.74 -18.20 8.77
N GLN A 138 -9.95 -17.67 8.81
CA GLN A 138 -10.28 -16.32 8.30
C GLN A 138 -10.68 -15.34 9.41
N LYS A 139 -10.77 -15.82 10.67
CA LYS A 139 -11.20 -15.05 11.81
C LYS A 139 -10.44 -15.48 13.06
N SER A 140 -9.94 -14.51 13.84
CA SER A 140 -9.31 -14.71 15.14
C SER A 140 -9.81 -13.71 16.16
N GLU A 141 -10.44 -14.21 17.20
CA GLU A 141 -10.87 -13.41 18.35
C GLU A 141 -9.66 -12.94 19.18
N GLU A 142 -8.60 -13.74 19.23
CA GLU A 142 -7.36 -13.44 19.94
C GLU A 142 -6.67 -12.21 19.33
N GLU A 143 -6.54 -12.16 18.01
CA GLU A 143 -6.00 -11.00 17.29
C GLU A 143 -6.86 -9.76 17.55
N SER A 144 -8.19 -9.90 17.47
CA SER A 144 -9.12 -8.80 17.71
C SER A 144 -8.96 -8.19 19.10
N LYS A 145 -8.78 -9.03 20.14
CA LYS A 145 -8.54 -8.55 21.52
C LYS A 145 -7.21 -7.80 21.67
N ILE A 146 -6.16 -8.27 20.98
CA ILE A 146 -4.86 -7.59 21.00
C ILE A 146 -4.96 -6.24 20.31
N ILE A 147 -5.63 -6.16 19.16
CA ILE A 147 -5.86 -4.91 18.44
C ILE A 147 -6.68 -3.94 19.29
N GLU A 148 -7.75 -4.41 19.96
CA GLU A 148 -8.54 -3.56 20.86
C GLU A 148 -7.70 -3.00 22.02
N ASN A 149 -6.82 -3.84 22.60
CA ASN A 149 -5.88 -3.40 23.65
C ASN A 149 -4.88 -2.37 23.13
N LEU A 150 -4.35 -2.56 21.92
CA LEU A 150 -3.46 -1.59 21.27
C LEU A 150 -4.18 -0.23 21.06
N TYR A 151 -5.38 -0.23 20.52
CA TYR A 151 -6.17 0.98 20.36
C TYR A 151 -6.32 1.73 21.68
N SER A 152 -6.62 1.02 22.77
CA SER A 152 -6.78 1.64 24.10
C SER A 152 -5.51 2.31 24.63
N LYS A 153 -4.34 1.86 24.20
CA LYS A 153 -3.04 2.42 24.59
C LYS A 153 -2.55 3.51 23.67
N ILE A 154 -2.92 3.46 22.39
CA ILE A 154 -2.43 4.37 21.35
C ILE A 154 -3.27 5.66 21.29
N ILE A 155 -4.57 5.56 21.46
CA ILE A 155 -5.46 6.73 21.46
C ILE A 155 -5.03 7.73 22.56
N LYS A 156 -4.97 9.03 22.20
CA LYS A 156 -4.48 10.15 23.02
C LYS A 156 -2.96 10.16 23.26
N THR A 157 -2.19 9.29 22.61
CA THR A 157 -0.74 9.45 22.62
C THR A 157 -0.33 10.62 21.73
N LYS A 158 0.78 11.26 22.07
CA LYS A 158 1.27 12.41 21.30
C LYS A 158 1.96 11.95 20.03
N PHE A 159 1.74 12.69 18.97
CA PHE A 159 2.45 12.49 17.71
C PHE A 159 3.11 13.79 17.25
N GLN A 160 4.14 13.64 16.42
CA GLN A 160 4.82 14.73 15.71
C GLN A 160 4.61 14.54 14.20
N HIS A 161 4.30 15.63 13.52
CA HIS A 161 4.10 15.64 12.09
C HIS A 161 4.51 16.99 11.51
N GLU A 162 4.93 17.06 10.26
CA GLU A 162 5.33 18.30 9.58
C GLU A 162 4.24 19.38 9.51
N LYS A 163 2.97 18.98 9.65
CA LYS A 163 1.81 19.90 9.67
C LYS A 163 1.43 20.36 11.08
N GLY A 164 2.10 19.86 12.10
CA GLY A 164 1.86 20.20 13.50
C GLY A 164 1.77 18.95 14.38
N ASP A 165 2.11 19.14 15.64
CA ASP A 165 2.04 18.12 16.68
C ASP A 165 0.62 18.02 17.24
N GLY A 166 0.23 16.84 17.75
CA GLY A 166 -1.09 16.62 18.30
C GLY A 166 -1.20 15.36 19.13
N GLU A 167 -2.43 14.97 19.41
CA GLU A 167 -2.77 13.70 20.06
C GLU A 167 -3.54 12.84 19.08
N LEU A 168 -3.20 11.54 19.03
CA LEU A 168 -3.89 10.58 18.16
C LEU A 168 -5.34 10.40 18.58
N SER A 169 -6.22 10.59 17.62
CA SER A 169 -7.65 10.26 17.69
C SER A 169 -7.89 8.88 17.12
N ILE A 170 -9.10 8.40 17.24
CA ILE A 170 -9.53 7.14 16.60
C ILE A 170 -9.45 7.21 15.07
N GLU A 171 -9.61 8.40 14.49
CA GLU A 171 -9.59 8.61 13.04
C GLU A 171 -8.19 8.55 12.43
N ASP A 172 -7.16 8.67 13.27
CA ASP A 172 -5.75 8.58 12.85
C ASP A 172 -5.24 7.14 12.80
N ILE A 173 -6.05 6.17 13.23
CA ILE A 173 -5.69 4.76 13.33
C ILE A 173 -6.58 3.93 12.40
N VAL A 174 -5.96 3.07 11.60
CA VAL A 174 -6.68 2.14 10.71
C VAL A 174 -6.29 0.71 11.05
N ALA A 175 -7.30 -0.15 11.25
CA ALA A 175 -7.10 -1.60 11.34
C ALA A 175 -7.41 -2.24 9.98
N ILE A 176 -6.44 -2.94 9.40
CA ILE A 176 -6.56 -3.60 8.10
C ILE A 176 -6.54 -5.11 8.30
N ALA A 177 -7.47 -5.81 7.65
CA ALA A 177 -7.54 -7.26 7.67
C ALA A 177 -7.76 -7.84 6.26
N PRO A 178 -7.06 -8.94 5.90
CA PRO A 178 -7.18 -9.52 4.56
C PRO A 178 -8.53 -10.18 4.29
N TYR A 179 -9.31 -10.50 5.34
CA TYR A 179 -10.60 -11.17 5.22
C TYR A 179 -11.74 -10.32 5.76
N ASN A 180 -12.82 -10.21 4.99
CA ASN A 180 -14.02 -9.46 5.39
C ASN A 180 -14.60 -9.92 6.73
N VAL A 181 -14.50 -11.21 7.07
CA VAL A 181 -14.98 -11.76 8.35
C VAL A 181 -14.18 -11.18 9.52
N GLN A 182 -12.85 -11.10 9.40
CA GLN A 182 -11.98 -10.49 10.41
C GLN A 182 -12.20 -8.99 10.49
N ARG A 183 -12.30 -8.31 9.34
CA ARG A 183 -12.60 -6.87 9.30
C ARG A 183 -13.91 -6.55 10.04
N ASN A 184 -14.97 -7.32 9.78
CA ASN A 184 -16.26 -7.11 10.42
C ASN A 184 -16.20 -7.35 11.94
N LEU A 185 -15.44 -8.36 12.40
CA LEU A 185 -15.19 -8.59 13.82
C LEU A 185 -14.49 -7.40 14.47
N LEU A 186 -13.39 -6.91 13.86
CA LEU A 186 -12.67 -5.73 14.34
C LEU A 186 -13.59 -4.51 14.43
N TYR A 187 -14.37 -4.23 13.37
CA TYR A 187 -15.31 -3.14 13.37
C TYR A 187 -16.32 -3.26 14.50
N GLN A 188 -16.93 -4.43 14.69
CA GLN A 188 -17.92 -4.66 15.76
C GLN A 188 -17.33 -4.47 17.16
N ASN A 189 -16.13 -4.96 17.42
CA ASN A 189 -15.49 -4.86 18.72
C ASN A 189 -15.01 -3.43 19.02
N LEU A 190 -14.37 -2.78 18.04
CA LEU A 190 -13.87 -1.42 18.20
C LEU A 190 -15.02 -0.38 18.26
N SER A 191 -16.07 -0.52 17.44
CA SER A 191 -17.18 0.44 17.42
C SER A 191 -18.01 0.44 18.71
N LYS A 192 -18.09 -0.65 19.44
CA LYS A 192 -18.72 -0.71 20.76
C LYS A 192 -18.06 0.23 21.77
N LYS A 193 -16.75 0.45 21.63
CA LYS A 193 -15.94 1.24 22.57
C LYS A 193 -15.62 2.66 22.08
N TYR A 194 -15.45 2.81 20.76
CA TYR A 194 -14.93 4.04 20.15
C TYR A 194 -15.87 4.72 19.18
N SER A 195 -17.14 4.29 19.09
CA SER A 195 -18.15 4.81 18.15
C SER A 195 -17.86 4.51 16.67
N ASN A 196 -18.69 5.08 15.78
CA ASN A 196 -18.63 4.82 14.33
C ASN A 196 -17.44 5.49 13.60
N ALA A 197 -16.54 6.17 14.31
CA ALA A 197 -15.34 6.77 13.74
C ALA A 197 -14.23 5.76 13.44
N VAL A 198 -14.39 4.48 13.84
CA VAL A 198 -13.43 3.41 13.60
C VAL A 198 -13.28 3.15 12.10
N ARG A 199 -12.05 3.19 11.61
CA ARG A 199 -11.70 2.83 10.23
C ARG A 199 -11.15 1.41 10.20
N THR A 200 -11.80 0.55 9.39
CA THR A 200 -11.31 -0.81 9.07
C THR A 200 -11.37 -1.01 7.56
N ALA A 201 -10.35 -1.64 7.01
CA ALA A 201 -10.24 -1.96 5.59
C ALA A 201 -9.90 -3.44 5.38
#